data_9fbbff43bff15e55fb077a8699fbe281
#
_entry.id   9fbbff43bff15e55fb077a8699fbe281
#
_cell.length_a   1.000
_cell.length_b   1.000
_cell.length_c   1.000
_cell.angle_alpha   90.00
_cell.angle_beta   90.00
_cell.angle_gamma   90.00
#
_symmetry.space_group_name_H-M   'P 1'
#
loop_
_entity.id
_entity.type
_entity.pdbx_description
1 polymer ?
#
loop_
_entity_poly.entity_id
_entity_poly.type
_entity_poly.pdbx_seq_one_letter_code
_entity_poly.pdbx_strand_id
1 'polypeptide(L)'
;PLWSRGLGDVYKRQTENTARDFDMARQYLGQHTINFYGASYGTWLGAVYATLFPEHIDRLVLDSAVDPTGIWMDNFGSQGDMQRRRMYEMFDFFAARDNLYHLGDTPLKVYTKWYRIIGREMQGPTTPRIGAPPAQIGDVPPQFKRNIQLYLTGYNLARPLVDRIERALHAWEAPNEKNEHNLWEITGLAFTSRTYWSQVAAYMQNPQPKPLTKEEKEEKSVSDNVFRAVTCNENATVPKPLNLPATGIAYFMGADIFTLKNLIASSGIMCLGTRPNTKPINVTGAFLKNRPVVLQSIYDTQTPYAGGQKMAHAMNAYFVKADGGDHGVYVYDNPEAWELVNNYYLRKPIVTRTKLPYARVDEH
;
A
#
# COMPACT_ATOMS: atom_id res chain seq x y z
N PRO A 1 25.85 -11.91 -23.07
CA PRO A 1 25.56 -12.00 -21.63
C PRO A 1 24.12 -11.55 -21.37
N LEU A 2 23.43 -12.24 -20.47
CA LEU A 2 22.02 -11.97 -20.11
C LEU A 2 21.78 -10.52 -19.66
N TRP A 3 22.79 -9.85 -19.13
CA TRP A 3 22.71 -8.44 -18.73
C TRP A 3 22.70 -7.45 -19.92
N SER A 4 23.28 -7.79 -21.05
CA SER A 4 23.24 -6.91 -22.23
C SER A 4 21.91 -6.95 -22.97
N ARG A 5 21.09 -7.98 -22.74
CA ARG A 5 19.71 -8.05 -23.24
C ARG A 5 18.76 -7.16 -22.43
N GLY A 6 19.14 -6.78 -21.20
CA GLY A 6 18.29 -6.04 -20.26
C GLY A 6 18.10 -4.55 -20.58
N LEU A 7 19.09 -3.86 -21.13
CA LEU A 7 19.00 -2.41 -21.37
C LEU A 7 18.03 -2.07 -22.52
N GLY A 8 17.96 -2.88 -23.57
CA GLY A 8 16.96 -2.72 -24.64
C GLY A 8 15.53 -3.05 -24.18
N ASP A 9 15.37 -3.96 -23.22
CA ASP A 9 14.06 -4.35 -22.68
C ASP A 9 13.50 -3.33 -21.67
N VAL A 10 14.36 -2.63 -20.93
CA VAL A 10 13.91 -1.60 -19.97
C VAL A 10 13.12 -0.50 -20.69
N TYR A 11 13.56 -0.07 -21.86
CA TYR A 11 12.86 0.94 -22.68
C TYR A 11 11.57 0.44 -23.33
N LYS A 12 11.36 -0.89 -23.37
CA LYS A 12 10.14 -1.51 -23.92
C LYS A 12 9.14 -1.90 -22.83
N ARG A 13 9.55 -1.91 -21.58
CA ARG A 13 8.69 -2.27 -20.45
C ARG A 13 7.83 -1.08 -20.04
N GLN A 14 6.75 -0.90 -20.76
CA GLN A 14 5.73 0.13 -20.57
C GLN A 14 4.38 -0.56 -20.51
N THR A 15 3.46 0.01 -19.79
CA THR A 15 2.11 -0.55 -19.68
C THR A 15 1.42 -0.67 -21.03
N GLU A 16 1.65 0.27 -21.94
CA GLU A 16 1.11 0.19 -23.31
C GLU A 16 1.61 -1.05 -24.06
N ASN A 17 2.92 -1.33 -24.01
CA ASN A 17 3.48 -2.50 -24.66
C ASN A 17 2.94 -3.80 -24.03
N THR A 18 2.86 -3.85 -22.71
CA THR A 18 2.26 -4.98 -22.01
C THR A 18 0.79 -5.19 -22.41
N ALA A 19 0.03 -4.11 -22.57
CA ALA A 19 -1.35 -4.21 -23.06
C ALA A 19 -1.42 -4.76 -24.50
N ARG A 20 -0.49 -4.38 -25.38
CA ARG A 20 -0.40 -4.93 -26.74
C ARG A 20 0.01 -6.41 -26.73
N ASP A 21 0.91 -6.81 -25.82
CA ASP A 21 1.29 -8.22 -25.65
C ASP A 21 0.09 -9.06 -25.18
N PHE A 22 -0.76 -8.52 -24.31
CA PHE A 22 -2.03 -9.17 -23.91
C PHE A 22 -2.97 -9.34 -25.11
N ASP A 23 -3.06 -8.35 -26.01
CA ASP A 23 -3.89 -8.50 -27.21
C ASP A 23 -3.31 -9.55 -28.20
N MET A 24 -2.00 -9.62 -28.33
CA MET A 24 -1.35 -10.68 -29.09
C MET A 24 -1.64 -12.07 -28.49
N ALA A 25 -1.60 -12.20 -27.15
CA ALA A 25 -1.95 -13.44 -26.47
C ALA A 25 -3.43 -13.81 -26.71
N ARG A 26 -4.35 -12.84 -26.63
CA ARG A 26 -5.76 -13.03 -26.98
C ARG A 26 -5.92 -13.59 -28.38
N GLN A 27 -5.25 -12.97 -29.36
CA GLN A 27 -5.28 -13.42 -30.77
C GLN A 27 -4.73 -14.83 -30.93
N TYR A 28 -3.59 -15.13 -30.30
CA TYR A 28 -2.98 -16.46 -30.34
C TYR A 28 -3.90 -17.54 -29.76
N LEU A 29 -4.68 -17.19 -28.71
CA LEU A 29 -5.69 -18.08 -28.11
C LEU A 29 -7.01 -18.15 -28.92
N GLY A 30 -7.10 -17.47 -30.06
CA GLY A 30 -8.30 -17.44 -30.89
C GLY A 30 -9.52 -16.78 -30.24
N GLN A 31 -9.31 -15.97 -29.21
CA GLN A 31 -10.40 -15.32 -28.48
C GLN A 31 -10.81 -14.01 -29.15
N HIS A 32 -12.12 -13.84 -29.40
CA HIS A 32 -12.64 -12.59 -29.92
C HIS A 32 -12.57 -11.47 -28.85
N THR A 33 -13.00 -11.77 -27.64
CA THR A 33 -12.97 -10.87 -26.49
C THR A 33 -12.43 -11.59 -25.26
N ILE A 34 -11.94 -10.83 -24.29
CA ILE A 34 -11.53 -11.35 -22.98
C ILE A 34 -12.31 -10.66 -21.85
N ASN A 35 -12.44 -11.36 -20.74
CA ASN A 35 -12.76 -10.76 -19.45
C ASN A 35 -11.44 -10.40 -18.74
N PHE A 36 -11.36 -9.22 -18.18
CA PHE A 36 -10.15 -8.75 -17.51
C PHE A 36 -10.44 -8.42 -16.05
N TYR A 37 -9.63 -8.99 -15.15
CA TYR A 37 -9.55 -8.57 -13.76
C TYR A 37 -8.16 -8.01 -13.50
N GLY A 38 -8.09 -6.81 -12.96
CA GLY A 38 -6.84 -6.17 -12.56
C GLY A 38 -6.91 -5.64 -11.14
N ALA A 39 -5.92 -5.99 -10.32
CA ALA A 39 -5.76 -5.43 -8.99
C ALA A 39 -4.53 -4.51 -8.95
N SER A 40 -4.58 -3.42 -8.18
CA SER A 40 -3.43 -2.52 -8.00
C SER A 40 -2.91 -1.98 -9.34
N TYR A 41 -1.61 -2.20 -9.66
CA TYR A 41 -1.05 -1.91 -10.99
C TYR A 41 -1.87 -2.51 -12.14
N GLY A 42 -2.45 -3.70 -11.93
CA GLY A 42 -3.31 -4.34 -12.92
C GLY A 42 -4.54 -3.52 -13.30
N THR A 43 -4.97 -2.58 -12.47
CA THR A 43 -6.06 -1.64 -12.81
C THR A 43 -5.61 -0.62 -13.84
N TRP A 44 -4.37 -0.16 -13.76
CA TRP A 44 -3.77 0.68 -14.78
C TRP A 44 -3.61 -0.07 -16.11
N LEU A 45 -3.03 -1.27 -16.05
CA LEU A 45 -2.89 -2.14 -17.23
C LEU A 45 -4.24 -2.45 -17.88
N GLY A 46 -5.25 -2.81 -17.08
CA GLY A 46 -6.60 -3.08 -17.58
C GLY A 46 -7.29 -1.87 -18.20
N ALA A 47 -7.12 -0.69 -17.60
CA ALA A 47 -7.65 0.56 -18.14
C ALA A 47 -6.96 0.96 -19.45
N VAL A 48 -5.63 0.80 -19.54
CA VAL A 48 -4.85 1.04 -20.78
C VAL A 48 -5.28 0.04 -21.86
N TYR A 49 -5.37 -1.26 -21.53
CA TYR A 49 -5.83 -2.27 -22.49
C TYR A 49 -7.22 -1.96 -23.01
N ALA A 50 -8.16 -1.66 -22.13
CA ALA A 50 -9.54 -1.33 -22.50
C ALA A 50 -9.66 -0.04 -23.32
N THR A 51 -8.74 0.90 -23.16
CA THR A 51 -8.68 2.13 -23.95
C THR A 51 -8.14 1.87 -25.37
N LEU A 52 -7.13 1.01 -25.48
CA LEU A 52 -6.49 0.67 -26.76
C LEU A 52 -7.33 -0.30 -27.60
N PHE A 53 -8.02 -1.24 -26.94
CA PHE A 53 -8.75 -2.35 -27.57
C PHE A 53 -10.17 -2.50 -27.00
N PRO A 54 -11.02 -1.46 -27.06
CA PRO A 54 -12.33 -1.49 -26.42
C PRO A 54 -13.25 -2.58 -26.98
N GLU A 55 -13.07 -3.00 -28.22
CA GLU A 55 -13.82 -4.07 -28.89
C GLU A 55 -13.40 -5.47 -28.43
N HIS A 56 -12.20 -5.60 -27.85
CA HIS A 56 -11.65 -6.88 -27.39
C HIS A 56 -11.93 -7.18 -25.92
N ILE A 57 -12.57 -6.26 -25.19
CA ILE A 57 -12.99 -6.46 -23.80
C ILE A 57 -14.50 -6.74 -23.73
N ASP A 58 -14.89 -7.85 -23.08
CA ASP A 58 -16.28 -8.09 -22.72
C ASP A 58 -16.58 -7.53 -21.31
N ARG A 59 -15.84 -7.94 -20.28
CA ARG A 59 -16.04 -7.51 -18.90
C ARG A 59 -14.72 -7.05 -18.27
N LEU A 60 -14.76 -5.94 -17.54
CA LEU A 60 -13.59 -5.34 -16.89
C LEU A 60 -13.89 -5.05 -15.42
N VAL A 61 -13.10 -5.64 -14.53
CA VAL A 61 -13.09 -5.35 -13.10
C VAL A 61 -11.73 -4.78 -12.70
N LEU A 62 -11.74 -3.62 -12.07
CA LEU A 62 -10.58 -2.90 -11.58
C LEU A 62 -10.65 -2.82 -10.05
N ASP A 63 -9.82 -3.57 -9.36
CA ASP A 63 -9.85 -3.72 -7.91
C ASP A 63 -8.68 -2.98 -7.25
N SER A 64 -8.98 -2.09 -6.31
CA SER A 64 -7.99 -1.21 -5.67
C SER A 64 -7.25 -0.38 -6.71
N ALA A 65 -8.00 0.52 -7.37
CA ALA A 65 -7.55 1.20 -8.54
C ALA A 65 -6.59 2.36 -8.25
N VAL A 66 -5.53 2.46 -9.04
CA VAL A 66 -4.60 3.59 -9.02
C VAL A 66 -5.28 4.87 -9.52
N ASP A 67 -4.76 6.03 -9.10
CA ASP A 67 -5.15 7.32 -9.65
C ASP A 67 -4.58 7.46 -11.08
N PRO A 68 -5.42 7.47 -12.13
CA PRO A 68 -4.94 7.55 -13.50
C PRO A 68 -4.29 8.90 -13.84
N THR A 69 -4.52 9.92 -13.00
CA THR A 69 -3.92 11.25 -13.17
C THR A 69 -2.63 11.43 -12.41
N GLY A 70 -2.31 10.51 -11.48
CA GLY A 70 -1.16 10.56 -10.58
C GLY A 70 -0.07 9.51 -10.90
N ILE A 71 0.00 9.01 -12.12
CA ILE A 71 0.94 7.98 -12.55
C ILE A 71 2.35 8.59 -12.66
N TRP A 72 3.29 8.25 -11.77
CA TRP A 72 3.22 7.29 -10.64
C TRP A 72 3.51 7.97 -9.29
N MET A 73 4.34 9.03 -9.27
CA MET A 73 4.90 9.60 -8.05
C MET A 73 3.83 10.17 -7.11
N ASP A 74 2.75 10.75 -7.64
CA ASP A 74 1.66 11.25 -6.81
C ASP A 74 0.86 10.11 -6.16
N ASN A 75 0.73 8.94 -6.83
CA ASN A 75 0.17 7.75 -6.20
C ASN A 75 1.00 7.32 -4.99
N PHE A 76 2.32 7.23 -5.14
CA PHE A 76 3.20 6.81 -4.03
C PHE A 76 3.30 7.86 -2.92
N GLY A 77 3.29 9.14 -3.30
CA GLY A 77 3.35 10.26 -2.35
C GLY A 77 2.08 10.46 -1.51
N SER A 78 1.02 9.71 -1.78
CA SER A 78 -0.27 9.80 -1.07
C SER A 78 -0.59 8.62 -0.14
N GLN A 79 0.30 7.62 -0.05
CA GLN A 79 0.05 6.38 0.70
C GLN A 79 0.22 6.51 2.23
N GLY A 80 1.12 7.39 2.68
CA GLY A 80 1.62 7.39 4.06
C GLY A 80 0.54 7.55 5.13
N ASP A 81 -0.46 8.41 4.91
CA ASP A 81 -1.51 8.64 5.90
C ASP A 81 -2.40 7.40 6.09
N MET A 82 -2.70 6.68 5.01
CA MET A 82 -3.48 5.44 5.09
C MET A 82 -2.65 4.32 5.72
N GLN A 83 -1.34 4.24 5.44
CA GLN A 83 -0.43 3.29 6.10
C GLN A 83 -0.32 3.56 7.60
N ARG A 84 -0.21 4.83 8.02
CA ARG A 84 -0.25 5.22 9.44
C ARG A 84 -1.55 4.79 10.11
N ARG A 85 -2.68 5.08 9.48
CA ARG A 85 -4.00 4.64 9.95
C ARG A 85 -4.05 3.12 10.13
N ARG A 86 -3.54 2.38 9.15
CA ARG A 86 -3.50 0.91 9.17
C ARG A 86 -2.69 0.35 10.32
N MET A 87 -1.54 0.98 10.63
CA MET A 87 -0.75 0.61 11.81
C MET A 87 -1.56 0.72 13.10
N TYR A 88 -2.26 1.82 13.29
CA TYR A 88 -3.06 2.00 14.51
C TYR A 88 -4.23 1.04 14.55
N GLU A 89 -4.90 0.79 13.44
CA GLU A 89 -5.96 -0.21 13.33
C GLU A 89 -5.45 -1.62 13.71
N MET A 90 -4.25 -1.98 13.29
CA MET A 90 -3.62 -3.25 13.66
C MET A 90 -3.32 -3.32 15.16
N PHE A 91 -2.83 -2.25 15.76
CA PHE A 91 -2.59 -2.20 17.21
C PHE A 91 -3.90 -2.29 18.00
N ASP A 92 -4.95 -1.60 17.57
CA ASP A 92 -6.29 -1.70 18.15
C ASP A 92 -6.83 -3.13 18.06
N PHE A 93 -6.65 -3.78 16.92
CA PHE A 93 -7.08 -5.15 16.68
C PHE A 93 -6.40 -6.15 17.63
N PHE A 94 -5.08 -6.04 17.82
CA PHE A 94 -4.35 -6.91 18.73
C PHE A 94 -4.71 -6.64 20.19
N ALA A 95 -4.84 -5.37 20.56
CA ALA A 95 -5.21 -4.98 21.92
C ALA A 95 -6.60 -5.52 22.32
N ALA A 96 -7.57 -5.44 21.41
CA ALA A 96 -8.91 -5.97 21.61
C ALA A 96 -8.92 -7.51 21.73
N ARG A 97 -7.84 -8.20 21.36
CA ARG A 97 -7.67 -9.66 21.39
C ARG A 97 -6.44 -10.08 22.18
N ASP A 98 -6.12 -9.35 23.27
CA ASP A 98 -4.96 -9.66 24.09
C ASP A 98 -5.01 -11.05 24.72
N ASN A 99 -6.20 -11.59 24.96
CA ASN A 99 -6.40 -12.97 25.37
C ASN A 99 -5.86 -14.01 24.36
N LEU A 100 -5.78 -13.66 23.07
CA LEU A 100 -5.25 -14.52 22.00
C LEU A 100 -3.78 -14.20 21.71
N TYR A 101 -3.47 -12.91 21.55
CA TYR A 101 -2.16 -12.49 21.04
C TYR A 101 -1.12 -12.19 22.15
N HIS A 102 -1.56 -11.91 23.38
CA HIS A 102 -0.68 -11.57 24.52
C HIS A 102 0.34 -10.46 24.20
N LEU A 103 -0.11 -9.44 23.48
CA LEU A 103 0.72 -8.31 23.05
C LEU A 103 0.50 -7.04 23.87
N GLY A 104 -0.55 -7.02 24.68
CA GLY A 104 -1.00 -5.91 25.53
C GLY A 104 -2.46 -5.55 25.26
N ASP A 105 -3.18 -5.21 26.34
CA ASP A 105 -4.61 -4.92 26.37
C ASP A 105 -4.97 -3.47 25.95
N THR A 106 -3.96 -2.71 25.51
CA THR A 106 -4.15 -1.38 24.90
C THR A 106 -3.27 -1.22 23.66
N PRO A 107 -3.69 -0.40 22.69
CA PRO A 107 -2.89 -0.10 21.50
C PRO A 107 -1.50 0.45 21.83
N LEU A 108 -1.38 1.24 22.90
CA LEU A 108 -0.10 1.79 23.35
C LEU A 108 0.86 0.71 23.86
N LYS A 109 0.36 -0.33 24.54
CA LYS A 109 1.19 -1.46 24.97
C LYS A 109 1.65 -2.30 23.80
N VAL A 110 0.76 -2.58 22.84
CA VAL A 110 1.10 -3.28 21.60
C VAL A 110 2.16 -2.49 20.81
N TYR A 111 1.92 -1.20 20.61
CA TYR A 111 2.90 -0.29 19.97
C TYR A 111 4.25 -0.32 20.69
N THR A 112 4.27 -0.26 22.01
CA THR A 112 5.52 -0.25 22.79
C THR A 112 6.31 -1.55 22.59
N LYS A 113 5.62 -2.69 22.49
CA LYS A 113 6.27 -3.97 22.19
C LYS A 113 6.81 -4.00 20.77
N TRP A 114 6.01 -3.59 19.78
CA TRP A 114 6.41 -3.47 18.37
C TRP A 114 7.62 -2.55 18.21
N TYR A 115 7.57 -1.35 18.78
CA TYR A 115 8.63 -0.34 18.67
C TYR A 115 9.95 -0.81 19.28
N ARG A 116 9.88 -1.56 20.40
CA ARG A 116 11.06 -2.14 21.04
C ARG A 116 11.72 -3.20 20.17
N ILE A 117 10.95 -4.04 19.48
CA ILE A 117 11.49 -5.05 18.57
C ILE A 117 12.14 -4.38 17.39
N ILE A 118 11.46 -3.44 16.73
CA ILE A 118 12.02 -2.66 15.61
C ILE A 118 13.35 -1.99 16.01
N GLY A 119 13.42 -1.36 17.19
CA GLY A 119 14.62 -0.70 17.67
C GLY A 119 15.78 -1.66 17.99
N ARG A 120 15.52 -2.98 18.17
CA ARG A 120 16.55 -4.01 18.33
C ARG A 120 17.04 -4.57 17.00
N GLU A 121 16.15 -4.66 16.02
CA GLU A 121 16.44 -5.24 14.71
C GLU A 121 17.05 -4.24 13.76
N MET A 122 16.65 -2.97 13.87
CA MET A 122 17.07 -1.90 12.98
C MET A 122 17.53 -0.69 13.80
N GLN A 123 18.71 -0.17 13.49
CA GLN A 123 19.22 1.06 14.08
C GLN A 123 19.69 2.01 12.97
N GLY A 124 19.54 3.30 13.20
CA GLY A 124 20.04 4.33 12.30
C GLY A 124 18.93 5.10 11.56
N PRO A 125 19.32 5.86 10.53
CA PRO A 125 18.45 6.81 9.86
C PRO A 125 17.25 6.20 9.15
N THR A 126 17.32 4.94 8.76
CA THR A 126 16.24 4.23 8.05
C THR A 126 15.31 3.45 8.97
N THR A 127 15.58 3.41 10.28
CA THR A 127 14.70 2.76 11.26
C THR A 127 13.27 3.32 11.16
N PRO A 128 12.27 2.47 10.91
CA PRO A 128 10.89 2.92 10.77
C PRO A 128 10.31 3.37 12.12
N ARG A 129 10.31 4.65 12.36
CA ARG A 129 9.80 5.26 13.58
C ARG A 129 8.48 5.95 13.33
N ILE A 130 7.49 5.62 14.14
CA ILE A 130 6.14 6.19 14.08
C ILE A 130 5.77 6.80 15.43
N GLY A 131 4.76 7.68 15.46
CA GLY A 131 4.19 8.19 16.70
C GLY A 131 3.46 7.12 17.48
N ALA A 132 3.41 7.25 18.81
CA ALA A 132 2.62 6.36 19.65
C ALA A 132 1.11 6.62 19.48
N PRO A 133 0.26 5.59 19.55
CA PRO A 133 -1.18 5.78 19.67
C PRO A 133 -1.51 6.47 21.02
N PRO A 134 -2.69 7.13 21.11
CA PRO A 134 -3.12 7.74 22.35
C PRO A 134 -3.24 6.72 23.51
N ALA A 135 -2.82 7.13 24.69
CA ALA A 135 -3.00 6.33 25.90
C ALA A 135 -4.49 6.21 26.25
N GLN A 136 -4.87 5.03 26.76
CA GLN A 136 -6.21 4.67 27.20
C GLN A 136 -6.24 4.35 28.70
N ILE A 137 -7.41 4.07 29.27
CA ILE A 137 -7.59 3.80 30.70
C ILE A 137 -6.65 2.69 31.20
N GLY A 138 -6.44 1.64 30.38
CA GLY A 138 -5.53 0.53 30.68
C GLY A 138 -4.05 0.90 30.78
N ASP A 139 -3.67 2.09 30.30
CA ASP A 139 -2.29 2.61 30.33
C ASP A 139 -2.01 3.48 31.55
N VAL A 140 -3.06 3.80 32.37
CA VAL A 140 -2.91 4.72 33.50
C VAL A 140 -2.20 4.01 34.64
N PRO A 141 -1.02 4.52 35.09
CA PRO A 141 -0.31 3.94 36.22
C PRO A 141 -1.13 3.98 37.49
N PRO A 142 -0.95 3.01 38.41
CA PRO A 142 -1.76 2.90 39.66
C PRO A 142 -1.82 4.19 40.47
N GLN A 143 -0.73 4.95 40.53
CA GLN A 143 -0.67 6.20 41.31
C GLN A 143 -1.58 7.32 40.78
N PHE A 144 -1.98 7.26 39.49
CA PHE A 144 -2.85 8.26 38.84
C PHE A 144 -4.32 7.81 38.74
N LYS A 145 -4.68 6.65 39.28
CA LYS A 145 -6.07 6.11 39.20
C LYS A 145 -7.14 7.05 39.76
N ARG A 146 -6.78 7.96 40.69
CA ARG A 146 -7.73 8.95 41.19
C ARG A 146 -7.99 10.11 40.22
N ASN A 147 -7.08 10.35 39.27
CA ASN A 147 -7.11 11.46 38.33
C ASN A 147 -6.92 10.98 36.91
N ILE A 148 -7.59 9.88 36.52
CA ILE A 148 -7.44 9.21 35.22
C ILE A 148 -7.56 10.19 34.07
N GLN A 149 -8.62 11.02 34.06
CA GLN A 149 -8.88 11.93 32.96
C GLN A 149 -7.77 13.01 32.81
N LEU A 150 -7.29 13.54 33.95
CA LEU A 150 -6.20 14.52 33.94
C LEU A 150 -4.91 13.89 33.42
N TYR A 151 -4.60 12.66 33.83
CA TYR A 151 -3.44 11.92 33.34
C TYR A 151 -3.53 11.71 31.84
N LEU A 152 -4.65 11.14 31.32
CA LEU A 152 -4.83 10.86 29.92
C LEU A 152 -4.78 12.13 29.06
N THR A 153 -5.42 13.21 29.50
CA THR A 153 -5.38 14.50 28.79
C THR A 153 -3.94 15.03 28.72
N GLY A 154 -3.23 15.07 29.85
CA GLY A 154 -1.83 15.55 29.90
C GLY A 154 -0.88 14.68 29.09
N TYR A 155 -0.98 13.36 29.24
CA TYR A 155 -0.14 12.41 28.51
C TYR A 155 -0.37 12.52 27.01
N ASN A 156 -1.62 12.46 26.56
CA ASN A 156 -1.94 12.49 25.12
C ASN A 156 -1.64 13.85 24.47
N LEU A 157 -1.67 14.95 25.25
CA LEU A 157 -1.24 16.26 24.77
C LEU A 157 0.29 16.34 24.61
N ALA A 158 1.04 15.80 25.57
CA ALA A 158 2.50 15.87 25.59
C ALA A 158 3.16 14.83 24.67
N ARG A 159 2.59 13.62 24.55
CA ARG A 159 3.20 12.49 23.88
C ARG A 159 3.62 12.77 22.43
N PRO A 160 2.82 13.42 21.55
CA PRO A 160 3.25 13.71 20.19
C PRO A 160 4.53 14.55 20.11
N LEU A 161 4.73 15.48 21.05
CA LEU A 161 5.94 16.27 21.12
C LEU A 161 7.13 15.44 21.62
N VAL A 162 6.92 14.62 22.65
CA VAL A 162 7.96 13.71 23.18
C VAL A 162 8.41 12.74 22.10
N ASP A 163 7.47 12.08 21.39
CA ASP A 163 7.77 11.17 20.27
C ASP A 163 8.57 11.87 19.18
N ARG A 164 8.23 13.11 18.89
CA ARG A 164 8.94 13.90 17.89
C ARG A 164 10.39 14.20 18.29
N ILE A 165 10.59 14.57 19.55
CA ILE A 165 11.94 14.80 20.11
C ILE A 165 12.73 13.50 20.13
N GLU A 166 12.15 12.39 20.59
CA GLU A 166 12.79 11.08 20.57
C GLU A 166 13.24 10.70 19.15
N ARG A 167 12.38 10.85 18.14
CA ARG A 167 12.75 10.58 16.75
C ARG A 167 13.87 11.48 16.25
N ALA A 168 13.85 12.76 16.60
CA ALA A 168 14.90 13.71 16.22
C ALA A 168 16.26 13.34 16.83
N LEU A 169 16.27 12.87 18.07
CA LEU A 169 17.51 12.39 18.73
C LEU A 169 18.06 11.14 18.04
N HIS A 170 17.20 10.21 17.68
CA HIS A 170 17.59 8.99 16.95
C HIS A 170 18.07 9.25 15.51
N ALA A 171 17.80 10.42 14.94
CA ALA A 171 18.31 10.80 13.62
C ALA A 171 19.87 10.85 13.55
N TRP A 172 20.52 10.90 14.69
CA TRP A 172 21.99 10.96 14.80
C TRP A 172 22.64 9.60 15.08
N GLU A 173 21.85 8.52 15.17
CA GLU A 173 22.38 7.18 15.40
C GLU A 173 23.11 6.65 14.17
N ALA A 174 24.16 5.88 14.40
CA ALA A 174 24.87 5.20 13.31
C ALA A 174 23.98 4.10 12.68
N PRO A 175 24.03 3.93 11.35
CA PRO A 175 23.30 2.87 10.68
C PRO A 175 23.79 1.49 11.15
N ASN A 176 22.85 0.61 11.47
CA ASN A 176 23.10 -0.81 11.70
C ASN A 176 21.98 -1.60 11.00
N GLU A 177 22.03 -1.59 9.67
CA GLU A 177 21.05 -2.30 8.86
C GLU A 177 21.54 -3.72 8.59
N LYS A 178 20.73 -4.67 8.91
CA LYS A 178 20.92 -6.07 8.58
C LYS A 178 20.03 -6.46 7.42
N ASN A 179 20.57 -7.17 6.44
CA ASN A 179 19.80 -7.77 5.35
C ASN A 179 19.09 -9.04 5.86
N GLU A 180 18.11 -8.85 6.69
CA GLU A 180 17.36 -9.92 7.36
C GLU A 180 15.86 -9.68 7.17
N HIS A 181 15.09 -10.76 7.10
CA HIS A 181 13.65 -10.69 7.33
C HIS A 181 13.40 -10.23 8.76
N ASN A 182 12.68 -9.17 8.93
CA ASN A 182 12.46 -8.53 10.20
C ASN A 182 11.00 -8.10 10.37
N LEU A 183 10.67 -7.61 11.56
CA LEU A 183 9.31 -7.17 11.88
C LEU A 183 8.79 -6.09 10.91
N TRP A 184 9.66 -5.20 10.43
CA TRP A 184 9.24 -4.14 9.50
C TRP A 184 8.80 -4.69 8.14
N GLU A 185 9.52 -5.67 7.62
CA GLU A 185 9.18 -6.30 6.36
C GLU A 185 7.82 -7.03 6.43
N ILE A 186 7.59 -7.80 7.52
CA ILE A 186 6.30 -8.45 7.77
C ILE A 186 5.20 -7.41 7.99
N THR A 187 5.49 -6.31 8.70
CA THR A 187 4.55 -5.19 8.86
C THR A 187 4.18 -4.56 7.52
N GLY A 188 5.11 -4.53 6.56
CA GLY A 188 4.86 -4.07 5.20
C GLY A 188 3.76 -4.87 4.49
N LEU A 189 3.74 -6.18 4.65
CA LEU A 189 2.66 -7.05 4.13
C LEU A 189 1.34 -6.78 4.86
N ALA A 190 1.40 -6.53 6.16
CA ALA A 190 0.22 -6.23 6.98
C ALA A 190 -0.50 -4.93 6.58
N PHE A 191 0.17 -4.02 5.85
CA PHE A 191 -0.49 -2.86 5.25
C PHE A 191 -1.45 -3.28 4.13
N THR A 192 -1.13 -4.32 3.37
CA THR A 192 -1.94 -4.73 2.22
C THR A 192 -3.19 -5.48 2.64
N SER A 193 -3.13 -6.32 3.68
CA SER A 193 -4.30 -7.05 4.16
C SER A 193 -4.21 -7.45 5.63
N ARG A 194 -5.37 -7.53 6.28
CA ARG A 194 -5.51 -8.07 7.65
C ARG A 194 -5.15 -9.54 7.76
N THR A 195 -5.19 -10.30 6.67
CA THR A 195 -4.80 -11.71 6.65
C THR A 195 -3.35 -11.93 7.09
N TYR A 196 -2.50 -10.90 6.97
CA TYR A 196 -1.10 -10.95 7.43
C TYR A 196 -0.91 -10.52 8.90
N TRP A 197 -1.97 -10.06 9.58
CA TRP A 197 -1.81 -9.56 10.96
C TRP A 197 -1.43 -10.67 11.94
N SER A 198 -1.97 -11.88 11.77
CA SER A 198 -1.58 -13.03 12.59
C SER A 198 -0.07 -13.33 12.50
N GLN A 199 0.54 -13.14 11.33
CA GLN A 199 2.00 -13.31 11.14
C GLN A 199 2.80 -12.24 11.89
N VAL A 200 2.33 -10.98 11.88
CA VAL A 200 2.93 -9.90 12.69
C VAL A 200 2.84 -10.23 14.18
N ALA A 201 1.67 -10.68 14.65
CA ALA A 201 1.49 -11.05 16.05
C ALA A 201 2.40 -12.22 16.47
N ALA A 202 2.46 -13.28 15.65
CA ALA A 202 3.32 -14.44 15.90
C ALA A 202 4.81 -14.03 15.97
N TYR A 203 5.25 -13.18 15.06
CA TYR A 203 6.61 -12.65 15.09
C TYR A 203 6.87 -11.79 16.33
N MET A 204 5.93 -10.92 16.72
CA MET A 204 6.06 -10.10 17.92
C MET A 204 6.10 -10.93 19.21
N GLN A 205 5.49 -12.11 19.25
CA GLN A 205 5.56 -13.04 20.37
C GLN A 205 6.93 -13.70 20.49
N ASN A 206 7.52 -14.09 19.35
CA ASN A 206 8.81 -14.77 19.30
C ASN A 206 9.65 -14.24 18.10
N PRO A 207 10.33 -13.10 18.24
CA PRO A 207 11.13 -12.53 17.17
C PRO A 207 12.27 -13.47 16.74
N GLN A 208 12.28 -13.84 15.46
CA GLN A 208 13.27 -14.69 14.83
C GLN A 208 13.77 -14.04 13.54
N PRO A 209 14.63 -13.02 13.63
CA PRO A 209 15.22 -12.40 12.44
C PRO A 209 16.02 -13.46 11.66
N LYS A 210 15.78 -13.57 10.36
CA LYS A 210 16.38 -14.57 9.50
C LYS A 210 17.08 -13.88 8.33
N PRO A 211 18.36 -14.19 8.07
CA PRO A 211 19.05 -13.60 6.92
C PRO A 211 18.36 -14.01 5.60
N LEU A 212 18.27 -13.05 4.69
CA LEU A 212 17.77 -13.28 3.35
C LEU A 212 18.71 -14.24 2.61
N THR A 213 18.17 -15.26 1.97
CA THR A 213 18.92 -16.14 1.07
C THR A 213 19.42 -15.37 -0.15
N LYS A 214 20.30 -15.99 -0.91
CA LYS A 214 20.82 -15.40 -2.15
C LYS A 214 19.70 -15.22 -3.17
N GLU A 215 18.84 -16.21 -3.29
CA GLU A 215 17.68 -16.24 -4.19
C GLU A 215 16.69 -15.11 -3.86
N GLU A 216 16.34 -14.95 -2.58
CA GLU A 216 15.43 -13.88 -2.11
C GLU A 216 16.01 -12.48 -2.39
N LYS A 217 17.33 -12.29 -2.24
CA LYS A 217 17.99 -11.02 -2.59
C LYS A 217 17.96 -10.74 -4.09
N GLU A 218 18.18 -11.78 -4.90
CA GLU A 218 18.11 -11.67 -6.36
C GLU A 218 16.68 -11.35 -6.83
N GLU A 219 15.67 -12.05 -6.31
CA GLU A 219 14.25 -11.78 -6.59
C GLU A 219 13.86 -10.35 -6.22
N LYS A 220 14.24 -9.90 -5.02
CA LYS A 220 13.98 -8.52 -4.56
C LYS A 220 14.64 -7.52 -5.51
N SER A 221 15.90 -7.74 -5.87
CA SER A 221 16.63 -6.85 -6.80
C SER A 221 15.98 -6.81 -8.17
N VAL A 222 15.53 -7.95 -8.70
CA VAL A 222 14.80 -8.01 -9.99
C VAL A 222 13.47 -7.27 -9.90
N SER A 223 12.71 -7.51 -8.84
CA SER A 223 11.43 -6.84 -8.59
C SER A 223 11.60 -5.31 -8.50
N ASP A 224 12.57 -4.83 -7.72
CA ASP A 224 12.86 -3.40 -7.57
C ASP A 224 13.27 -2.75 -8.91
N ASN A 225 14.07 -3.45 -9.73
CA ASN A 225 14.49 -2.98 -11.04
C ASN A 225 13.32 -2.91 -12.03
N VAL A 226 12.43 -3.92 -12.05
CA VAL A 226 11.22 -3.92 -12.88
C VAL A 226 10.28 -2.81 -12.45
N PHE A 227 10.02 -2.68 -11.14
CA PHE A 227 9.21 -1.63 -10.58
C PHE A 227 9.72 -0.23 -10.99
N ARG A 228 11.03 0.02 -10.81
CA ARG A 228 11.66 1.28 -11.21
C ARG A 228 11.58 1.50 -12.72
N ALA A 229 11.82 0.47 -13.52
CA ALA A 229 11.77 0.57 -14.97
C ALA A 229 10.38 0.99 -15.47
N VAL A 230 9.32 0.32 -15.01
CA VAL A 230 7.94 0.64 -15.39
C VAL A 230 7.56 2.04 -14.90
N THR A 231 7.74 2.30 -13.61
CA THR A 231 7.28 3.55 -12.99
C THR A 231 8.02 4.78 -13.52
N CYS A 232 9.32 4.68 -13.80
CA CYS A 232 10.08 5.84 -14.29
C CYS A 232 9.97 6.07 -15.79
N ASN A 233 9.70 5.02 -16.59
CA ASN A 233 9.53 5.16 -18.02
C ASN A 233 8.22 5.84 -18.43
N GLU A 234 7.17 5.69 -17.63
CA GLU A 234 5.85 6.27 -17.91
C GLU A 234 5.35 7.27 -16.85
N ASN A 235 6.26 7.79 -16.01
CA ASN A 235 5.87 8.76 -15.00
C ASN A 235 5.41 10.09 -15.63
N ALA A 236 4.15 10.45 -15.42
CA ALA A 236 3.58 11.71 -15.91
C ALA A 236 3.55 12.82 -14.86
N THR A 237 3.79 12.49 -13.60
CA THR A 237 3.73 13.48 -12.52
C THR A 237 4.97 14.35 -12.50
N VAL A 238 4.78 15.64 -12.24
CA VAL A 238 5.87 16.60 -12.12
C VAL A 238 6.61 16.33 -10.81
N PRO A 239 7.91 15.98 -10.85
CA PRO A 239 8.70 15.82 -9.63
C PRO A 239 8.67 17.10 -8.79
N LYS A 240 8.60 16.94 -7.47
CA LYS A 240 8.67 18.05 -6.50
C LYS A 240 10.04 18.06 -5.85
N PRO A 241 11.12 18.51 -6.52
CA PRO A 241 12.51 18.34 -6.07
C PRO A 241 12.80 19.01 -4.71
N LEU A 242 12.06 20.06 -4.35
CA LEU A 242 12.15 20.69 -3.03
C LEU A 242 11.70 19.77 -1.88
N ASN A 243 10.97 18.70 -2.17
CA ASN A 243 10.62 17.69 -1.16
C ASN A 243 11.84 16.88 -0.71
N LEU A 244 12.93 16.84 -1.48
CA LEU A 244 14.14 16.14 -1.06
C LEU A 244 14.86 16.86 0.10
N PRO A 245 15.23 18.14 0.00
CA PRO A 245 15.74 18.87 1.17
C PRO A 245 14.69 18.97 2.28
N ALA A 246 13.40 19.10 1.96
CA ALA A 246 12.33 19.07 2.95
C ALA A 246 12.29 17.74 3.72
N THR A 247 12.60 16.61 3.07
CA THR A 247 12.74 15.30 3.75
C THR A 247 13.84 15.33 4.80
N GLY A 248 15.02 15.88 4.47
CA GLY A 248 16.12 16.04 5.41
C GLY A 248 15.72 16.89 6.61
N ILE A 249 15.10 18.04 6.38
CA ILE A 249 14.61 18.92 7.46
C ILE A 249 13.57 18.19 8.30
N ALA A 250 12.57 17.56 7.67
CA ALA A 250 11.52 16.83 8.36
C ALA A 250 12.09 15.68 9.21
N TYR A 251 13.09 14.97 8.68
CA TYR A 251 13.78 13.89 9.39
C TYR A 251 14.43 14.40 10.69
N PHE A 252 15.28 15.43 10.61
CA PHE A 252 15.91 16.02 11.80
C PHE A 252 14.90 16.71 12.74
N MET A 253 13.75 17.10 12.24
CA MET A 253 12.65 17.62 13.04
C MET A 253 11.77 16.50 13.62
N GLY A 254 12.16 15.24 13.49
CA GLY A 254 11.48 14.08 14.05
C GLY A 254 10.15 13.73 13.37
N ALA A 255 10.03 13.94 12.06
CA ALA A 255 8.90 13.40 11.31
C ALA A 255 8.88 11.87 11.35
N ASP A 256 7.68 11.27 11.26
CA ASP A 256 7.55 9.83 11.18
C ASP A 256 7.87 9.28 9.78
N ILE A 257 8.10 7.97 9.70
CA ILE A 257 8.48 7.29 8.46
C ILE A 257 7.46 7.49 7.33
N PHE A 258 6.17 7.60 7.62
CA PHE A 258 5.14 7.78 6.61
C PHE A 258 5.17 9.17 5.97
N THR A 259 5.43 10.20 6.79
CA THR A 259 5.66 11.57 6.28
C THR A 259 6.92 11.62 5.41
N LEU A 260 8.02 11.00 5.86
CA LEU A 260 9.26 10.94 5.09
C LEU A 260 9.07 10.20 3.77
N LYS A 261 8.37 9.07 3.79
CA LYS A 261 8.05 8.29 2.60
C LYS A 261 7.29 9.12 1.55
N ASN A 262 6.27 9.86 1.96
CA ASN A 262 5.50 10.72 1.07
C ASN A 262 6.37 11.81 0.42
N LEU A 263 7.23 12.45 1.19
CA LEU A 263 8.15 13.48 0.70
C LEU A 263 9.17 12.89 -0.29
N ILE A 264 9.78 11.75 0.06
CA ILE A 264 10.76 11.07 -0.81
C ILE A 264 10.10 10.63 -2.12
N ALA A 265 8.94 9.97 -2.05
CA ALA A 265 8.25 9.47 -3.23
C ALA A 265 7.89 10.61 -4.18
N SER A 266 7.34 11.71 -3.66
CA SER A 266 6.94 12.85 -4.48
C SER A 266 8.11 13.72 -4.95
N SER A 267 9.31 13.58 -4.39
CA SER A 267 10.50 14.32 -4.81
C SER A 267 10.99 13.93 -6.22
N GLY A 268 10.65 12.73 -6.68
CA GLY A 268 11.13 12.17 -7.95
C GLY A 268 12.51 11.54 -7.88
N ILE A 269 13.15 11.46 -6.71
CA ILE A 269 14.51 10.91 -6.57
C ILE A 269 14.63 9.47 -7.06
N MET A 270 13.54 8.68 -6.96
CA MET A 270 13.52 7.31 -7.44
C MET A 270 13.83 7.22 -8.95
N CYS A 271 13.45 8.23 -9.71
CA CYS A 271 13.67 8.30 -11.16
C CYS A 271 14.84 9.22 -11.55
N LEU A 272 15.69 9.59 -10.59
CA LEU A 272 16.84 10.43 -10.88
C LEU A 272 17.78 9.73 -11.89
N GLY A 273 18.16 10.46 -12.94
CA GLY A 273 18.97 9.93 -14.04
C GLY A 273 18.19 9.16 -15.10
N THR A 274 16.89 9.02 -14.96
CA THR A 274 15.99 8.45 -16.00
C THR A 274 15.12 9.55 -16.59
N ARG A 275 14.75 9.40 -17.87
CA ARG A 275 13.77 10.26 -18.52
C ARG A 275 12.58 9.40 -18.94
N PRO A 276 11.33 9.82 -18.67
CA PRO A 276 10.17 9.12 -19.20
C PRO A 276 10.27 9.01 -20.72
N ASN A 277 10.07 7.82 -21.27
CA ASN A 277 10.13 7.57 -22.71
C ASN A 277 8.76 7.76 -23.35
N THR A 278 7.71 7.64 -22.58
CA THR A 278 6.33 7.77 -23.02
C THR A 278 5.53 8.61 -22.05
N LYS A 279 4.45 9.18 -22.58
CA LYS A 279 3.40 9.76 -21.74
C LYS A 279 2.38 8.67 -21.45
N PRO A 280 1.88 8.55 -20.22
CA PRO A 280 0.76 7.68 -19.90
C PRO A 280 -0.43 7.96 -20.82
N ILE A 281 -1.12 6.91 -21.22
CA ILE A 281 -2.34 7.02 -22.04
C ILE A 281 -3.44 7.65 -21.18
N ASN A 282 -4.16 8.59 -21.76
CA ASN A 282 -5.40 9.07 -21.14
C ASN A 282 -6.46 7.97 -21.23
N VAL A 283 -6.64 7.24 -20.16
CA VAL A 283 -7.57 6.11 -20.11
C VAL A 283 -9.02 6.57 -20.17
N THR A 284 -9.83 5.82 -20.92
CA THR A 284 -11.25 6.09 -21.09
C THR A 284 -12.06 4.81 -21.31
N GLY A 285 -13.23 4.75 -20.66
CA GLY A 285 -14.23 3.71 -20.89
C GLY A 285 -15.32 4.08 -21.88
N ALA A 286 -15.20 5.21 -22.58
CA ALA A 286 -16.26 5.77 -23.44
C ALA A 286 -16.68 4.83 -24.59
N PHE A 287 -15.77 3.98 -25.06
CA PHE A 287 -16.00 3.06 -26.19
C PHE A 287 -16.29 1.63 -25.78
N LEU A 288 -16.34 1.34 -24.48
CA LEU A 288 -16.61 0.01 -23.97
C LEU A 288 -18.10 -0.36 -24.14
N LYS A 289 -18.34 -1.57 -24.66
CA LYS A 289 -19.70 -2.12 -24.81
C LYS A 289 -20.37 -2.32 -23.46
N ASN A 290 -19.63 -2.78 -22.46
CA ASN A 290 -20.13 -3.07 -21.12
C ASN A 290 -19.44 -2.14 -20.12
N ARG A 291 -20.22 -1.54 -19.25
CA ARG A 291 -19.74 -0.63 -18.20
C ARG A 291 -18.86 -1.38 -17.20
N PRO A 292 -17.61 -0.97 -16.97
CA PRO A 292 -16.70 -1.63 -16.03
C PRO A 292 -17.16 -1.54 -14.57
N VAL A 293 -16.52 -2.32 -13.70
CA VAL A 293 -16.67 -2.23 -12.24
C VAL A 293 -15.32 -1.81 -11.64
N VAL A 294 -15.32 -0.80 -10.80
CA VAL A 294 -14.19 -0.43 -9.92
C VAL A 294 -14.58 -0.79 -8.50
N LEU A 295 -13.78 -1.65 -7.85
CA LEU A 295 -13.88 -1.97 -6.43
C LEU A 295 -12.82 -1.15 -5.67
N GLN A 296 -13.16 -0.57 -4.52
CA GLN A 296 -12.22 0.24 -3.77
C GLN A 296 -12.47 0.23 -2.28
N SER A 297 -11.49 -0.20 -1.50
CA SER A 297 -11.50 -0.04 -0.04
C SER A 297 -11.38 1.43 0.35
N ILE A 298 -12.16 1.85 1.36
CA ILE A 298 -12.24 3.26 1.79
C ILE A 298 -10.90 3.76 2.35
N TYR A 299 -10.13 2.87 2.99
CA TYR A 299 -8.86 3.18 3.62
C TYR A 299 -7.69 2.41 2.99
N ASP A 300 -7.79 2.11 1.70
CA ASP A 300 -6.72 1.42 0.96
C ASP A 300 -5.37 2.13 1.14
N THR A 301 -4.37 1.37 1.52
CA THR A 301 -3.06 1.88 1.90
C THR A 301 -2.09 2.03 0.72
N GLN A 302 -2.39 1.37 -0.40
CA GLN A 302 -1.53 1.36 -1.59
C GLN A 302 -2.10 2.22 -2.71
N THR A 303 -3.41 2.14 -2.91
CA THR A 303 -4.15 2.93 -3.90
C THR A 303 -5.25 3.71 -3.20
N PRO A 304 -4.97 4.95 -2.76
CA PRO A 304 -5.90 5.74 -1.97
C PRO A 304 -7.26 5.92 -2.65
N TYR A 305 -8.31 5.91 -1.86
CA TYR A 305 -9.72 5.94 -2.26
C TYR A 305 -10.06 6.98 -3.35
N ALA A 306 -9.47 8.17 -3.26
CA ALA A 306 -9.67 9.23 -4.24
C ALA A 306 -9.18 8.84 -5.65
N GLY A 307 -8.12 8.02 -5.72
CA GLY A 307 -7.61 7.49 -6.99
C GLY A 307 -8.61 6.55 -7.65
N GLY A 308 -9.22 5.64 -6.85
CA GLY A 308 -10.28 4.76 -7.33
C GLY A 308 -11.51 5.52 -7.86
N GLN A 309 -11.88 6.64 -7.21
CA GLN A 309 -12.95 7.49 -7.71
C GLN A 309 -12.62 8.12 -9.07
N LYS A 310 -11.39 8.59 -9.25
CA LYS A 310 -10.93 9.16 -10.53
C LYS A 310 -10.87 8.08 -11.62
N MET A 311 -10.40 6.87 -11.29
CA MET A 311 -10.40 5.75 -12.22
C MET A 311 -11.83 5.38 -12.64
N ALA A 312 -12.74 5.29 -11.70
CA ALA A 312 -14.15 5.00 -11.99
C ALA A 312 -14.78 6.07 -12.91
N HIS A 313 -14.44 7.33 -12.68
CA HIS A 313 -14.90 8.43 -13.55
C HIS A 313 -14.32 8.32 -14.97
N ALA A 314 -12.99 8.15 -15.09
CA ALA A 314 -12.31 8.04 -16.38
C ALA A 314 -12.82 6.85 -17.21
N MET A 315 -13.09 5.73 -16.55
CA MET A 315 -13.58 4.51 -17.20
C MET A 315 -15.10 4.44 -17.34
N ASN A 316 -15.85 5.47 -16.90
CA ASN A 316 -17.30 5.44 -16.83
C ASN A 316 -17.82 4.18 -16.10
N ALA A 317 -17.13 3.77 -15.02
CA ALA A 317 -17.36 2.51 -14.32
C ALA A 317 -18.44 2.60 -13.24
N TYR A 318 -19.01 1.46 -12.86
CA TYR A 318 -19.68 1.35 -11.57
C TYR A 318 -18.63 1.45 -10.46
N PHE A 319 -18.87 2.32 -9.48
CA PHE A 319 -17.97 2.47 -8.35
C PHE A 319 -18.53 1.79 -7.11
N VAL A 320 -17.88 0.73 -6.66
CA VAL A 320 -18.29 -0.08 -5.52
C VAL A 320 -17.30 0.12 -4.39
N LYS A 321 -17.80 0.63 -3.26
CA LYS A 321 -17.01 0.87 -2.06
C LYS A 321 -16.97 -0.40 -1.22
N ALA A 322 -15.80 -0.70 -0.65
CA ALA A 322 -15.67 -1.69 0.41
C ALA A 322 -15.24 -1.02 1.71
N ASP A 323 -15.73 -1.52 2.83
CA ASP A 323 -15.25 -1.09 4.14
C ASP A 323 -13.82 -1.56 4.37
N GLY A 324 -13.12 -0.89 5.29
CA GLY A 324 -11.77 -1.27 5.68
C GLY A 324 -10.65 -0.73 4.80
N GLY A 325 -9.46 -1.30 4.97
CA GLY A 325 -8.20 -0.83 4.38
C GLY A 325 -7.44 -1.90 3.61
N ASP A 326 -8.06 -3.04 3.30
CA ASP A 326 -7.41 -4.08 2.52
C ASP A 326 -7.19 -3.62 1.08
N HIS A 327 -5.99 -3.85 0.58
CA HIS A 327 -5.60 -3.58 -0.80
C HIS A 327 -5.95 -4.77 -1.68
N GLY A 328 -7.05 -4.66 -2.39
CA GLY A 328 -7.75 -5.75 -3.05
C GLY A 328 -9.02 -6.14 -2.26
N VAL A 329 -10.16 -6.03 -2.91
CA VAL A 329 -11.47 -6.33 -2.29
C VAL A 329 -11.92 -7.74 -2.65
N TYR A 330 -11.73 -8.13 -3.90
CA TYR A 330 -12.14 -9.43 -4.43
C TYR A 330 -11.18 -10.57 -4.07
N VAL A 331 -9.89 -10.26 -3.87
CA VAL A 331 -8.84 -11.28 -3.65
C VAL A 331 -8.79 -11.82 -2.23
N TYR A 332 -9.50 -11.20 -1.29
CA TYR A 332 -9.57 -11.63 0.10
C TYR A 332 -10.94 -12.20 0.44
N ASP A 333 -11.12 -12.73 1.65
CA ASP A 333 -12.39 -13.33 2.08
C ASP A 333 -13.50 -12.29 2.24
N ASN A 334 -14.11 -11.95 1.10
CA ASN A 334 -15.25 -11.04 1.00
C ASN A 334 -16.33 -11.67 0.09
N PRO A 335 -17.20 -12.52 0.65
CA PRO A 335 -18.22 -13.22 -0.13
C PRO A 335 -19.13 -12.31 -0.95
N GLU A 336 -19.46 -11.14 -0.44
CA GLU A 336 -20.28 -10.15 -1.14
C GLU A 336 -19.56 -9.57 -2.36
N ALA A 337 -18.24 -9.37 -2.27
CA ALA A 337 -17.41 -8.99 -3.41
C ALA A 337 -17.32 -10.11 -4.44
N TRP A 338 -17.16 -11.36 -3.98
CA TRP A 338 -17.14 -12.53 -4.85
C TRP A 338 -18.47 -12.70 -5.59
N GLU A 339 -19.59 -12.57 -4.89
CA GLU A 339 -20.91 -12.64 -5.53
C GLU A 339 -21.08 -11.54 -6.58
N LEU A 340 -20.75 -10.28 -6.25
CA LEU A 340 -20.86 -9.15 -7.16
C LEU A 340 -20.03 -9.37 -8.43
N VAL A 341 -18.76 -9.71 -8.28
CA VAL A 341 -17.82 -9.87 -9.41
C VAL A 341 -18.20 -11.08 -10.26
N ASN A 342 -18.55 -12.21 -9.63
CA ASN A 342 -18.99 -13.41 -10.33
C ASN A 342 -20.30 -13.15 -11.09
N ASN A 343 -21.27 -12.48 -10.48
CA ASN A 343 -22.52 -12.10 -11.16
C ASN A 343 -22.23 -11.17 -12.34
N TYR A 344 -21.30 -10.23 -12.19
CA TYR A 344 -20.90 -9.34 -13.29
C TYR A 344 -20.32 -10.14 -14.47
N TYR A 345 -19.38 -11.06 -14.23
CA TYR A 345 -18.81 -11.90 -15.30
C TYR A 345 -19.84 -12.86 -15.92
N LEU A 346 -20.77 -13.36 -15.14
CA LEU A 346 -21.84 -14.25 -15.59
C LEU A 346 -23.02 -13.48 -16.24
N ARG A 347 -22.91 -12.18 -16.43
CA ARG A 347 -23.94 -11.31 -17.03
C ARG A 347 -25.26 -11.29 -16.24
N LYS A 348 -25.18 -11.55 -14.95
CA LYS A 348 -26.30 -11.42 -14.01
C LYS A 348 -26.42 -9.99 -13.48
N PRO A 349 -27.58 -9.59 -12.95
CA PRO A 349 -27.72 -8.30 -12.27
C PRO A 349 -26.74 -8.16 -11.09
N ILE A 350 -26.18 -6.96 -10.93
CA ILE A 350 -25.30 -6.61 -9.82
C ILE A 350 -25.83 -5.42 -9.04
N VAL A 351 -25.60 -5.42 -7.72
CA VAL A 351 -25.93 -4.31 -6.83
C VAL A 351 -24.68 -3.51 -6.55
N THR A 352 -24.60 -2.29 -7.07
CA THR A 352 -23.39 -1.43 -7.00
C THR A 352 -23.51 -0.26 -6.02
N ARG A 353 -24.70 -0.05 -5.43
CA ARG A 353 -24.95 1.10 -4.54
C ARG A 353 -24.72 0.80 -3.07
N THR A 354 -24.62 -0.47 -2.69
CA THR A 354 -24.37 -0.89 -1.32
C THR A 354 -22.86 -0.92 -1.07
N LYS A 355 -22.45 -0.43 0.08
CA LYS A 355 -21.06 -0.56 0.54
C LYS A 355 -20.82 -2.02 0.94
N LEU A 356 -19.78 -2.64 0.38
CA LEU A 356 -19.36 -3.98 0.76
C LEU A 356 -18.79 -3.99 2.19
N PRO A 357 -18.98 -5.06 2.95
CA PRO A 357 -18.39 -5.19 4.28
C PRO A 357 -16.87 -5.29 4.22
N TYR A 358 -16.24 -5.24 5.37
CA TYR A 358 -14.82 -5.56 5.52
C TYR A 358 -14.59 -7.04 5.23
N ALA A 359 -13.47 -7.37 4.57
CA ALA A 359 -13.07 -8.78 4.36
C ALA A 359 -13.00 -9.51 5.71
N ARG A 360 -13.39 -10.78 5.70
CA ARG A 360 -13.31 -11.63 6.90
C ARG A 360 -11.85 -11.94 7.21
N VAL A 361 -11.56 -12.14 8.47
CA VAL A 361 -10.24 -12.60 8.95
C VAL A 361 -10.50 -13.81 9.82
N ASP A 362 -9.86 -14.92 9.50
CA ASP A 362 -9.89 -16.09 10.35
C ASP A 362 -9.28 -15.75 11.71
N GLU A 363 -10.04 -15.96 12.78
CA GLU A 363 -9.62 -15.71 14.16
C GLU A 363 -8.93 -16.95 14.79
N HIS A 364 -8.34 -17.81 13.93
CA HIS A 364 -7.67 -19.05 14.37
C HIS A 364 -6.17 -18.89 14.53
#